data_6acade10b07759da1140ec1b16ecfa88
#
_entry.id   6acade10b07759da1140ec1b16ecfa88
#
_cell.length_a   1.000
_cell.length_b   1.000
_cell.length_c   1.000
_cell.angle_alpha   90.00
_cell.angle_beta   90.00
_cell.angle_gamma   90.00
#
_symmetry.space_group_name_H-M   'P 1'
#
loop_
_entity.id
_entity.type
_entity.pdbx_description
1 polymer ?
#
loop_
_entity_poly.entity_id
_entity_poly.type
_entity_poly.pdbx_seq_one_letter_code
_entity_poly.pdbx_strand_id
1 'polypeptide(L)'
;MAGGVFAWGATIMSIDQRVRRLLEVASAKAKATLTVAILAALAAPALSDNRVRITQYEQQLSDAITSGTPAVWDKYLDRDAIYAEEDDTYKGKDEMIKEVRPLPEGLGGEIKVELLSYHEDGDTAVALFRQHEIERYYGQTLHAGYLLSTVWKKRADGWRQIEGQVLAEKTDPPSIVLPASDLQKFAGTYKLKDSEPIYSITLTDGKLMGGRTGKAPSEWNAETRDVFFIKGDPRIRRIFQYDATGRVTGFIERRESWDIVWNKVG
;
A
#
# COMPACT_ATOMS: atom_id res chain seq x y z
N MET A 1 25.30 13.71 -43.26
CA MET A 1 23.86 13.39 -43.10
C MET A 1 23.44 13.86 -41.71
N ALA A 2 22.67 14.94 -41.70
CA ALA A 2 22.27 15.65 -40.46
C ALA A 2 20.98 15.04 -39.92
N GLY A 3 21.00 14.65 -38.68
CA GLY A 3 19.82 14.20 -37.91
C GLY A 3 19.31 15.37 -37.08
N GLY A 4 18.14 15.92 -37.45
CA GLY A 4 17.52 17.03 -36.76
C GLY A 4 16.86 16.60 -35.46
N VAL A 5 17.20 17.31 -34.39
CA VAL A 5 16.52 17.23 -33.09
C VAL A 5 15.30 18.18 -33.15
N PHE A 6 14.09 17.63 -33.11
CA PHE A 6 12.87 18.43 -32.92
C PHE A 6 12.70 18.79 -31.45
N ALA A 7 13.00 20.06 -31.13
CA ALA A 7 12.65 20.64 -29.82
C ALA A 7 11.20 21.16 -29.89
N TRP A 8 10.31 20.51 -29.12
CA TRP A 8 8.97 21.06 -28.86
C TRP A 8 9.05 22.00 -27.65
N GLY A 9 9.34 23.27 -27.95
CA GLY A 9 9.21 24.38 -27.01
C GLY A 9 7.78 24.92 -27.03
N ALA A 10 6.83 24.25 -26.35
CA ALA A 10 5.54 24.85 -26.08
C ALA A 10 5.68 25.78 -24.86
N THR A 11 5.87 27.09 -25.14
CA THR A 11 5.80 28.11 -24.08
C THR A 11 4.36 28.15 -23.58
N ILE A 12 4.14 27.59 -22.39
CA ILE A 12 2.84 27.66 -21.68
C ILE A 12 2.65 29.13 -21.26
N MET A 13 1.83 29.86 -21.99
CA MET A 13 1.44 31.22 -21.60
C MET A 13 0.77 31.18 -20.22
N SER A 14 1.16 32.10 -19.32
CA SER A 14 0.52 32.26 -18.02
C SER A 14 -0.99 32.55 -18.17
N ILE A 15 -1.77 32.20 -17.19
CA ILE A 15 -3.24 32.46 -17.15
C ILE A 15 -3.51 33.94 -17.38
N ASP A 16 -2.70 34.82 -16.81
CA ASP A 16 -2.81 36.28 -16.97
C ASP A 16 -2.61 36.74 -18.43
N GLN A 17 -1.67 36.20 -19.16
CA GLN A 17 -1.44 36.51 -20.58
C GLN A 17 -2.59 36.02 -21.46
N ARG A 18 -3.21 34.88 -21.14
CA ARG A 18 -4.39 34.38 -21.87
C ARG A 18 -5.62 35.25 -21.64
N VAL A 19 -5.83 35.68 -20.38
CA VAL A 19 -6.94 36.58 -20.02
C VAL A 19 -6.81 37.93 -20.68
N ARG A 20 -5.63 38.56 -20.69
CA ARG A 20 -5.37 39.83 -21.37
C ARG A 20 -5.67 39.76 -22.86
N ARG A 21 -5.23 38.72 -23.56
CA ARG A 21 -5.48 38.54 -24.99
C ARG A 21 -6.95 38.37 -25.36
N LEU A 22 -7.73 37.70 -24.51
CA LEU A 22 -9.19 37.53 -24.65
C LEU A 22 -9.94 38.85 -24.45
N LEU A 23 -9.48 39.69 -23.52
CA LEU A 23 -10.09 41.01 -23.24
C LEU A 23 -9.80 42.05 -24.33
N GLU A 24 -8.69 41.96 -25.03
CA GLU A 24 -8.32 42.88 -26.12
C GLU A 24 -9.18 42.70 -27.37
N VAL A 25 -9.73 41.51 -27.61
CA VAL A 25 -10.49 41.18 -28.84
C VAL A 25 -12.00 41.42 -28.70
N ALA A 26 -12.51 41.63 -27.52
CA ALA A 26 -13.96 41.77 -27.27
C ALA A 26 -14.45 43.22 -27.31
N SER A 27 -15.68 43.47 -27.82
CA SER A 27 -16.34 44.79 -27.74
C SER A 27 -16.63 45.19 -26.28
N ALA A 28 -16.85 46.48 -25.98
CA ALA A 28 -17.02 46.97 -24.62
C ALA A 28 -18.16 46.24 -23.84
N LYS A 29 -19.29 45.91 -24.50
CA LYS A 29 -20.37 45.10 -23.89
C LYS A 29 -19.98 43.64 -23.72
N ALA A 30 -19.31 43.05 -24.71
CA ALA A 30 -18.83 41.67 -24.62
C ALA A 30 -17.66 41.55 -23.60
N LYS A 31 -16.82 42.59 -23.47
CA LYS A 31 -15.77 42.65 -22.45
C LYS A 31 -16.32 42.65 -21.04
N ALA A 32 -17.38 43.42 -20.78
CA ALA A 32 -18.03 43.43 -19.45
C ALA A 32 -18.66 42.08 -19.13
N THR A 33 -19.35 41.45 -20.07
CA THR A 33 -19.97 40.14 -19.90
C THR A 33 -18.93 39.04 -19.75
N LEU A 34 -17.84 39.11 -20.54
CA LEU A 34 -16.74 38.14 -20.43
C LEU A 34 -15.96 38.32 -19.13
N THR A 35 -15.75 39.56 -18.69
CA THR A 35 -15.10 39.83 -17.38
C THR A 35 -15.92 39.31 -16.22
N VAL A 36 -17.25 39.44 -16.23
CA VAL A 36 -18.14 38.89 -15.21
C VAL A 36 -18.14 37.37 -15.27
N ALA A 37 -18.16 36.76 -16.46
CA ALA A 37 -18.11 35.31 -16.62
C ALA A 37 -16.74 34.73 -16.19
N ILE A 38 -15.63 35.40 -16.50
CA ILE A 38 -14.29 35.00 -16.08
C ILE A 38 -14.11 35.23 -14.58
N LEU A 39 -14.60 36.31 -14.01
CA LEU A 39 -14.60 36.56 -12.57
C LEU A 39 -15.53 35.59 -11.82
N ALA A 40 -16.67 35.22 -12.41
CA ALA A 40 -17.54 34.18 -11.87
C ALA A 40 -16.90 32.78 -11.97
N ALA A 41 -16.15 32.50 -13.01
CA ALA A 41 -15.39 31.26 -13.16
C ALA A 41 -14.13 31.20 -12.26
N LEU A 42 -13.54 32.37 -11.96
CA LEU A 42 -12.43 32.51 -11.02
C LEU A 42 -12.89 32.67 -9.57
N ALA A 43 -14.13 33.14 -9.37
CA ALA A 43 -14.83 33.27 -8.10
C ALA A 43 -15.85 32.13 -7.89
N ALA A 44 -15.92 31.16 -8.82
CA ALA A 44 -16.41 29.86 -8.39
C ALA A 44 -15.51 29.51 -7.20
N PRO A 45 -16.03 29.44 -5.94
CA PRO A 45 -15.25 28.85 -4.88
C PRO A 45 -14.76 27.57 -5.52
N ALA A 46 -13.48 27.32 -5.46
CA ALA A 46 -12.99 25.99 -5.66
C ALA A 46 -13.89 25.20 -4.70
N LEU A 47 -14.96 24.62 -5.24
CA LEU A 47 -15.83 23.69 -4.53
C LEU A 47 -14.80 22.77 -3.94
N SER A 48 -14.52 22.96 -2.67
CA SER A 48 -13.43 22.27 -2.01
C SER A 48 -13.79 20.83 -2.23
N ASP A 49 -13.10 20.22 -3.20
CA ASP A 49 -13.38 18.87 -3.61
C ASP A 49 -13.32 18.06 -2.31
N ASN A 50 -14.46 17.53 -1.88
CA ASN A 50 -14.55 16.78 -0.64
C ASN A 50 -13.53 15.64 -0.62
N ARG A 51 -13.15 15.15 -1.80
CA ARG A 51 -12.03 14.24 -2.01
C ARG A 51 -10.72 14.81 -1.44
N VAL A 52 -10.36 16.04 -1.80
CA VAL A 52 -9.14 16.69 -1.31
C VAL A 52 -9.21 16.88 0.20
N ARG A 53 -10.37 17.33 0.69
CA ARG A 53 -10.61 17.57 2.11
C ARG A 53 -10.49 16.28 2.93
N ILE A 54 -11.15 15.20 2.49
CA ILE A 54 -11.10 13.90 3.17
C ILE A 54 -9.68 13.33 3.13
N THR A 55 -8.97 13.47 2.02
CA THR A 55 -7.55 13.09 1.95
C THR A 55 -6.69 13.86 2.94
N GLN A 56 -6.93 15.15 3.10
CA GLN A 56 -6.22 15.96 4.09
C GLN A 56 -6.56 15.55 5.52
N TYR A 57 -7.82 15.20 5.80
CA TYR A 57 -8.23 14.71 7.12
C TYR A 57 -7.57 13.38 7.44
N GLU A 58 -7.52 12.47 6.47
CA GLU A 58 -6.85 11.19 6.64
C GLU A 58 -5.35 11.35 6.88
N GLN A 59 -4.68 12.29 6.16
CA GLN A 59 -3.28 12.60 6.44
C GLN A 59 -3.10 13.15 7.87
N GLN A 60 -4.00 14.03 8.34
CA GLN A 60 -3.93 14.54 9.70
C GLN A 60 -4.15 13.44 10.76
N LEU A 61 -5.05 12.47 10.51
CA LEU A 61 -5.24 11.31 11.39
C LEU A 61 -3.97 10.45 11.44
N SER A 62 -3.34 10.21 10.30
CA SER A 62 -2.08 9.48 10.20
C SER A 62 -0.92 10.21 10.90
N ASP A 63 -0.79 11.52 10.70
CA ASP A 63 0.22 12.35 11.38
C ASP A 63 0.00 12.36 12.90
N ALA A 64 -1.25 12.27 13.34
CA ALA A 64 -1.60 12.23 14.76
C ALA A 64 -1.17 10.92 15.45
N ILE A 65 -1.09 9.80 14.73
CA ILE A 65 -0.54 8.54 15.26
C ILE A 65 0.94 8.74 15.63
N THR A 66 1.71 9.26 14.69
CA THR A 66 3.16 9.42 14.89
C THR A 66 3.52 10.54 15.86
N SER A 67 2.70 11.59 15.95
CA SER A 67 2.88 12.71 16.90
C SER A 67 2.25 12.47 18.27
N GLY A 68 1.41 11.45 18.40
CA GLY A 68 0.67 11.18 19.63
C GLY A 68 -0.33 12.27 19.99
N THR A 69 -1.09 12.78 19.01
CA THR A 69 -2.04 13.91 19.21
C THR A 69 -3.49 13.43 19.16
N PRO A 70 -4.07 12.94 20.26
CA PRO A 70 -5.41 12.34 20.30
C PRO A 70 -6.55 13.29 19.91
N ALA A 71 -6.36 14.61 20.10
CA ALA A 71 -7.37 15.61 19.77
C ALA A 71 -7.75 15.64 18.28
N VAL A 72 -6.86 15.20 17.39
CA VAL A 72 -7.14 15.09 15.95
C VAL A 72 -8.12 13.95 15.69
N TRP A 73 -7.93 12.82 16.34
CA TRP A 73 -8.83 11.67 16.27
C TRP A 73 -10.18 11.99 16.89
N ASP A 74 -10.22 12.68 18.02
CA ASP A 74 -11.46 13.16 18.63
C ASP A 74 -12.26 14.09 17.69
N LYS A 75 -11.55 14.94 16.97
CA LYS A 75 -12.15 15.88 16.02
C LYS A 75 -12.78 15.17 14.81
N TYR A 76 -12.11 14.17 14.24
CA TYR A 76 -12.53 13.60 12.96
C TYR A 76 -13.35 12.32 13.07
N LEU A 77 -13.22 11.54 14.12
CA LEU A 77 -14.08 10.39 14.33
C LEU A 77 -15.49 10.80 14.77
N ASP A 78 -16.49 10.17 14.20
CA ASP A 78 -17.86 10.24 14.71
C ASP A 78 -17.94 9.53 16.08
N ARG A 79 -18.91 9.90 16.91
CA ARG A 79 -19.06 9.27 18.23
C ARG A 79 -19.31 7.76 18.16
N ASP A 80 -19.99 7.33 17.09
CA ASP A 80 -20.38 5.93 16.89
C ASP A 80 -19.44 5.24 15.87
N ALA A 81 -18.22 5.79 15.67
CA ALA A 81 -17.25 5.23 14.72
C ALA A 81 -16.79 3.83 15.14
N ILE A 82 -16.60 2.98 14.14
CA ILE A 82 -16.00 1.63 14.29
C ILE A 82 -14.72 1.62 13.46
N TYR A 83 -13.65 1.13 14.05
CA TYR A 83 -12.36 0.99 13.38
C TYR A 83 -11.84 -0.44 13.51
N ALA A 84 -11.64 -1.13 12.39
CA ALA A 84 -11.05 -2.46 12.34
C ALA A 84 -9.55 -2.34 12.02
N GLU A 85 -8.72 -2.91 12.87
CA GLU A 85 -7.26 -2.83 12.77
C GLU A 85 -6.66 -4.08 12.10
N GLU A 86 -5.40 -4.00 11.74
CA GLU A 86 -4.67 -5.06 11.04
C GLU A 86 -4.44 -6.32 11.87
N ASP A 87 -4.60 -6.24 13.18
CA ASP A 87 -4.43 -7.33 14.16
C ASP A 87 -5.72 -8.08 14.46
N ASP A 88 -6.74 -7.97 13.61
CA ASP A 88 -8.07 -8.57 13.75
C ASP A 88 -8.89 -8.03 14.94
N THR A 89 -8.48 -6.89 15.52
CA THR A 89 -9.27 -6.19 16.54
C THR A 89 -10.15 -5.11 15.93
N TYR A 90 -11.17 -4.68 16.66
CA TYR A 90 -11.96 -3.51 16.30
C TYR A 90 -12.21 -2.65 17.53
N LYS A 91 -12.28 -1.36 17.34
CA LYS A 91 -12.36 -0.37 18.41
C LYS A 91 -13.37 0.70 18.10
N GLY A 92 -13.98 1.22 19.14
CA GLY A 92 -14.77 2.44 19.05
C GLY A 92 -13.91 3.69 19.21
N LYS A 93 -14.52 4.85 19.00
CA LYS A 93 -13.85 6.17 19.08
C LYS A 93 -13.02 6.35 20.37
N ASP A 94 -13.62 6.06 21.54
CA ASP A 94 -12.95 6.31 22.82
C ASP A 94 -11.72 5.44 23.05
N GLU A 95 -11.72 4.22 22.49
CA GLU A 95 -10.58 3.30 22.56
C GLU A 95 -9.46 3.78 21.62
N MET A 96 -9.80 4.14 20.38
CA MET A 96 -8.86 4.72 19.42
C MET A 96 -8.15 5.95 19.99
N ILE A 97 -8.91 6.90 20.58
CA ILE A 97 -8.34 8.11 21.16
C ILE A 97 -7.37 7.78 22.31
N LYS A 98 -7.66 6.77 23.12
CA LYS A 98 -6.78 6.36 24.23
C LYS A 98 -5.45 5.80 23.77
N GLU A 99 -5.39 5.21 22.58
CA GLU A 99 -4.18 4.61 22.03
C GLU A 99 -3.27 5.63 21.35
N VAL A 100 -3.83 6.71 20.83
CA VAL A 100 -3.02 7.79 20.24
C VAL A 100 -2.27 8.53 21.34
N ARG A 101 -1.01 8.17 21.52
CA ARG A 101 -0.09 8.71 22.54
C ARG A 101 1.27 9.01 21.94
N PRO A 102 2.04 9.91 22.55
CA PRO A 102 3.44 10.10 22.17
C PRO A 102 4.17 8.77 22.13
N LEU A 103 4.89 8.52 21.05
CA LEU A 103 5.69 7.30 20.90
C LEU A 103 6.77 7.24 21.97
N PRO A 104 7.07 6.04 22.51
CA PRO A 104 8.20 5.84 23.42
C PRO A 104 9.54 6.26 22.80
N GLU A 105 10.53 6.54 23.63
CA GLU A 105 11.90 6.78 23.16
C GLU A 105 12.42 5.59 22.34
N GLY A 106 13.06 5.89 21.21
CA GLY A 106 13.54 4.88 20.26
C GLY A 106 12.53 4.50 19.17
N LEU A 107 11.27 4.92 19.30
CA LEU A 107 10.25 4.74 18.28
C LEU A 107 9.93 6.07 17.57
N GLY A 108 9.53 5.99 16.32
CA GLY A 108 9.14 7.16 15.53
C GLY A 108 8.82 6.76 14.10
N GLY A 109 8.40 7.71 13.30
CA GLY A 109 8.11 7.41 11.90
C GLY A 109 7.31 8.50 11.21
N GLU A 110 6.85 8.17 10.03
CA GLU A 110 5.91 8.96 9.26
C GLU A 110 4.99 8.04 8.47
N ILE A 111 3.76 8.45 8.28
CA ILE A 111 2.76 7.76 7.46
C ILE A 111 2.28 8.72 6.38
N LYS A 112 2.48 8.37 5.11
CA LYS A 112 2.00 9.14 3.97
C LYS A 112 0.79 8.47 3.35
N VAL A 113 -0.24 9.27 3.09
CA VAL A 113 -1.53 8.82 2.57
C VAL A 113 -1.63 9.13 1.09
N GLU A 114 -1.92 8.11 0.29
CA GLU A 114 -2.23 8.20 -1.13
C GLU A 114 -3.70 7.80 -1.36
N LEU A 115 -4.52 8.69 -1.93
CA LEU A 115 -5.89 8.36 -2.30
C LEU A 115 -5.92 7.50 -3.56
N LEU A 116 -6.45 6.29 -3.46
CA LEU A 116 -6.60 5.34 -4.57
C LEU A 116 -7.97 5.44 -5.23
N SER A 117 -9.03 5.60 -4.42
CA SER A 117 -10.41 5.67 -4.91
C SER A 117 -11.28 6.52 -3.99
N TYR A 118 -12.27 7.17 -4.58
CA TYR A 118 -13.21 8.02 -3.85
C TYR A 118 -14.58 7.97 -4.52
N HIS A 119 -15.60 7.75 -3.73
CA HIS A 119 -16.98 7.82 -4.14
C HIS A 119 -17.80 8.60 -3.11
N GLU A 120 -18.65 9.52 -3.57
CA GLU A 120 -19.52 10.34 -2.73
C GLU A 120 -20.97 10.21 -3.22
N ASP A 121 -21.87 9.95 -2.30
CA ASP A 121 -23.30 9.93 -2.53
C ASP A 121 -24.02 10.71 -1.41
N GLY A 122 -24.48 11.88 -1.76
CA GLY A 122 -25.17 12.80 -0.85
C GLY A 122 -24.30 13.23 0.33
N ASP A 123 -24.61 12.76 1.51
CA ASP A 123 -23.92 13.08 2.76
C ASP A 123 -22.94 11.97 3.21
N THR A 124 -22.68 11.01 2.34
CA THR A 124 -21.80 9.88 2.62
C THR A 124 -20.69 9.81 1.58
N ALA A 125 -19.47 9.56 2.02
CA ALA A 125 -18.33 9.32 1.15
C ALA A 125 -17.61 8.04 1.58
N VAL A 126 -17.13 7.27 0.58
CA VAL A 126 -16.26 6.12 0.76
C VAL A 126 -14.94 6.44 0.09
N ALA A 127 -13.83 6.24 0.80
CA ALA A 127 -12.50 6.45 0.27
C ALA A 127 -11.62 5.24 0.55
N LEU A 128 -10.79 4.91 -0.43
CA LEU A 128 -9.74 3.90 -0.31
C LEU A 128 -8.40 4.59 -0.43
N PHE A 129 -7.56 4.37 0.56
CA PHE A 129 -6.21 4.91 0.61
C PHE A 129 -5.16 3.80 0.62
N ARG A 130 -3.96 4.14 0.17
CA ARG A 130 -2.74 3.45 0.53
C ARG A 130 -1.99 4.30 1.53
N GLN A 131 -1.54 3.69 2.61
CA GLN A 131 -0.64 4.30 3.57
C GLN A 131 0.76 3.74 3.34
N HIS A 132 1.74 4.64 3.24
CA HIS A 132 3.16 4.31 3.18
C HIS A 132 3.78 4.72 4.52
N GLU A 133 4.17 3.74 5.29
CA GLU A 133 4.79 3.95 6.59
C GLU A 133 6.30 3.75 6.53
N ILE A 134 7.01 4.68 7.15
CA ILE A 134 8.41 4.53 7.50
C ILE A 134 8.48 4.54 9.03
N GLU A 135 8.77 3.40 9.61
CA GLU A 135 8.91 3.25 11.05
C GLU A 135 10.39 3.30 11.44
N ARG A 136 10.71 4.04 12.48
CA ARG A 136 12.00 4.01 13.17
C ARG A 136 11.85 3.21 14.45
N TYR A 137 12.54 2.08 14.51
CA TYR A 137 12.45 1.13 15.61
C TYR A 137 13.85 0.89 16.21
N TYR A 138 14.18 1.58 17.28
CA TYR A 138 15.47 1.49 18.00
C TYR A 138 16.69 1.54 17.06
N GLY A 139 16.71 2.54 16.19
CA GLY A 139 17.79 2.77 15.22
C GLY A 139 17.66 2.00 13.91
N GLN A 140 16.69 1.12 13.77
CA GLN A 140 16.35 0.46 12.51
C GLN A 140 15.25 1.23 11.78
N THR A 141 15.23 1.13 10.45
CA THR A 141 14.17 1.68 9.61
C THR A 141 13.40 0.54 8.98
N LEU A 142 12.09 0.52 9.21
CA LEU A 142 11.17 -0.44 8.63
C LEU A 142 10.27 0.28 7.62
N HIS A 143 9.79 -0.44 6.63
CA HIS A 143 8.83 0.05 5.64
C HIS A 143 7.62 -0.87 5.64
N ALA A 144 6.45 -0.29 5.87
CA ALA A 144 5.19 -0.99 5.80
C ALA A 144 4.23 -0.28 4.85
N GLY A 145 3.28 -1.01 4.32
CA GLY A 145 2.20 -0.48 3.49
C GLY A 145 0.87 -1.03 3.98
N TYR A 146 -0.16 -0.20 3.90
CA TYR A 146 -1.50 -0.60 4.29
C TYR A 146 -2.52 -0.12 3.25
N LEU A 147 -3.57 -0.90 3.07
CA LEU A 147 -4.80 -0.45 2.44
C LEU A 147 -5.77 -0.04 3.54
N LEU A 148 -6.23 1.20 3.48
CA LEU A 148 -7.18 1.76 4.42
C LEU A 148 -8.47 2.11 3.68
N SER A 149 -9.56 1.43 4.01
CA SER A 149 -10.92 1.81 3.58
C SER A 149 -11.56 2.66 4.66
N THR A 150 -12.22 3.74 4.26
CA THR A 150 -12.90 4.64 5.21
C THR A 150 -14.28 5.05 4.70
N VAL A 151 -15.21 5.19 5.63
CA VAL A 151 -16.53 5.75 5.36
C VAL A 151 -16.70 7.03 6.16
N TRP A 152 -17.08 8.09 5.48
CA TRP A 152 -17.27 9.42 6.02
C TRP A 152 -18.72 9.84 5.91
N LYS A 153 -19.22 10.49 6.95
CA LYS A 153 -20.57 11.06 7.01
C LYS A 153 -20.50 12.55 7.21
N LYS A 154 -21.23 13.30 6.39
CA LYS A 154 -21.33 14.75 6.54
C LYS A 154 -22.26 15.08 7.70
N ARG A 155 -21.74 15.80 8.67
CA ARG A 155 -22.49 16.33 9.83
C ARG A 155 -22.63 17.84 9.69
N ALA A 156 -23.36 18.47 10.61
CA ALA A 156 -23.56 19.92 10.60
C ALA A 156 -22.24 20.70 10.71
N ASP A 157 -21.23 20.14 11.37
CA ASP A 157 -19.92 20.72 11.64
C ASP A 157 -18.80 20.17 10.73
N GLY A 158 -19.14 19.39 9.70
CA GLY A 158 -18.22 18.87 8.71
C GLY A 158 -18.26 17.35 8.54
N TRP A 159 -17.29 16.82 7.82
CA TRP A 159 -17.16 15.38 7.61
C TRP A 159 -16.61 14.69 8.86
N ARG A 160 -17.22 13.55 9.22
CA ARG A 160 -16.80 12.66 10.30
C ARG A 160 -16.61 11.25 9.76
N GLN A 161 -15.53 10.62 10.14
CA GLN A 161 -15.30 9.20 9.82
C GLN A 161 -16.15 8.33 10.72
N ILE A 162 -16.99 7.49 10.13
CA ILE A 162 -17.89 6.57 10.84
C ILE A 162 -17.38 5.14 10.80
N GLU A 163 -16.47 4.83 9.87
CA GLU A 163 -15.84 3.52 9.76
C GLU A 163 -14.44 3.67 9.18
N GLY A 164 -13.51 2.84 9.64
CA GLY A 164 -12.19 2.62 9.09
C GLY A 164 -11.79 1.16 9.17
N GLN A 165 -11.16 0.66 8.12
CA GLN A 165 -10.60 -0.69 8.10
C GLN A 165 -9.21 -0.67 7.50
N VAL A 166 -8.23 -1.17 8.26
CA VAL A 166 -6.84 -1.30 7.86
C VAL A 166 -6.52 -2.74 7.48
N LEU A 167 -5.85 -2.89 6.35
CA LEU A 167 -5.31 -4.18 5.90
C LEU A 167 -3.81 -4.01 5.63
N ALA A 168 -2.97 -4.75 6.33
CA ALA A 168 -1.55 -4.76 6.04
C ALA A 168 -1.29 -5.23 4.60
N GLU A 169 -0.59 -4.40 3.83
CA GLU A 169 -0.18 -4.72 2.46
C GLU A 169 1.07 -5.59 2.55
N LYS A 170 0.93 -6.86 2.18
CA LYS A 170 2.05 -7.79 2.20
C LYS A 170 2.86 -7.59 0.93
N THR A 171 4.12 -7.24 1.09
CA THR A 171 5.08 -7.08 0.00
C THR A 171 6.05 -8.26 -0.04
N ASP A 172 6.62 -8.51 -1.22
CA ASP A 172 7.69 -9.49 -1.33
C ASP A 172 8.88 -9.09 -0.45
N PRO A 173 9.48 -10.01 0.29
CA PRO A 173 10.67 -9.72 1.06
C PRO A 173 11.86 -9.42 0.14
N PRO A 174 12.90 -8.75 0.64
CA PRO A 174 14.18 -8.67 -0.05
C PRO A 174 14.72 -10.06 -0.36
N SER A 175 15.20 -10.26 -1.59
CA SER A 175 15.82 -11.54 -1.98
C SER A 175 17.34 -11.45 -1.96
N ILE A 176 17.98 -12.56 -1.57
CA ILE A 176 19.43 -12.74 -1.67
C ILE A 176 19.76 -13.65 -2.86
N VAL A 177 20.98 -13.52 -3.39
CA VAL A 177 21.50 -14.40 -4.42
C VAL A 177 22.30 -15.53 -3.75
N LEU A 178 21.89 -16.76 -4.02
CA LEU A 178 22.62 -17.96 -3.57
C LEU A 178 23.36 -18.59 -4.77
N PRO A 179 24.59 -19.12 -4.56
CA PRO A 179 25.29 -19.88 -5.57
C PRO A 179 24.47 -21.11 -6.00
N ALA A 180 24.57 -21.50 -7.27
CA ALA A 180 23.89 -22.70 -7.80
C ALA A 180 24.28 -23.98 -7.03
N SER A 181 25.52 -24.08 -6.54
CA SER A 181 25.98 -25.18 -5.69
C SER A 181 25.18 -25.30 -4.39
N ASP A 182 24.77 -24.17 -3.79
CA ASP A 182 23.99 -24.13 -2.56
C ASP A 182 22.51 -24.48 -2.84
N LEU A 183 22.03 -24.15 -4.04
CA LEU A 183 20.65 -24.43 -4.47
C LEU A 183 20.43 -25.89 -4.84
N GLN A 184 21.46 -26.59 -5.33
CA GLN A 184 21.36 -27.97 -5.81
C GLN A 184 20.81 -28.94 -4.75
N LYS A 185 21.11 -28.73 -3.48
CA LYS A 185 20.62 -29.59 -2.37
C LYS A 185 19.09 -29.59 -2.23
N PHE A 186 18.43 -28.55 -2.72
CA PHE A 186 16.98 -28.40 -2.67
C PHE A 186 16.25 -29.05 -3.85
N ALA A 187 16.95 -29.35 -4.94
CA ALA A 187 16.35 -30.02 -6.06
C ALA A 187 15.92 -31.46 -5.67
N GLY A 188 14.80 -31.89 -6.21
CA GLY A 188 14.24 -33.21 -5.94
C GLY A 188 12.71 -33.25 -6.00
N THR A 189 12.18 -34.40 -5.62
CA THR A 189 10.75 -34.65 -5.57
C THR A 189 10.28 -34.64 -4.11
N TYR A 190 9.14 -34.04 -3.87
CA TYR A 190 8.55 -33.89 -2.54
C TYR A 190 7.10 -34.35 -2.57
N LYS A 191 6.67 -35.01 -1.53
CA LYS A 191 5.29 -35.52 -1.37
C LYS A 191 4.70 -35.12 -0.03
N LEU A 192 3.39 -34.95 -0.03
CA LEU A 192 2.62 -35.04 1.20
C LEU A 192 2.62 -36.52 1.64
N LYS A 193 2.47 -36.77 2.93
CA LYS A 193 2.36 -38.14 3.45
C LYS A 193 1.12 -38.80 2.80
N ASP A 194 1.32 -39.94 2.18
CA ASP A 194 0.28 -40.84 1.63
C ASP A 194 -0.64 -40.22 0.55
N SER A 195 -0.24 -39.13 -0.11
CA SER A 195 -1.10 -38.48 -1.12
C SER A 195 -0.34 -37.85 -2.29
N GLU A 196 -1.04 -37.73 -3.40
CA GLU A 196 -0.75 -36.75 -4.46
C GLU A 196 -1.38 -35.40 -4.02
N PRO A 197 -0.87 -34.23 -4.43
CA PRO A 197 0.08 -34.01 -5.52
C PRO A 197 1.55 -34.19 -5.12
N ILE A 198 2.39 -34.37 -6.15
CA ILE A 198 3.85 -34.33 -6.05
C ILE A 198 4.32 -32.90 -6.32
N TYR A 199 5.31 -32.46 -5.56
CA TYR A 199 6.01 -31.21 -5.80
C TYR A 199 7.40 -31.53 -6.39
N SER A 200 7.71 -30.99 -7.57
CA SER A 200 9.02 -31.14 -8.19
C SER A 200 9.79 -29.84 -8.11
N ILE A 201 11.03 -29.91 -7.64
CA ILE A 201 11.94 -28.77 -7.57
C ILE A 201 13.16 -29.09 -8.41
N THR A 202 13.49 -28.23 -9.35
CA THR A 202 14.64 -28.34 -10.26
C THR A 202 15.52 -27.10 -10.17
N LEU A 203 16.81 -27.29 -10.49
CA LEU A 203 17.73 -26.19 -10.73
C LEU A 203 17.83 -25.97 -12.24
N THR A 204 17.36 -24.84 -12.74
CA THR A 204 17.33 -24.47 -14.15
C THR A 204 17.94 -23.08 -14.31
N ASP A 205 18.98 -22.97 -15.14
CA ASP A 205 19.70 -21.70 -15.39
C ASP A 205 20.18 -21.01 -14.11
N GLY A 206 20.62 -21.80 -13.12
CA GLY A 206 21.06 -21.27 -11.82
C GLY A 206 19.95 -20.84 -10.88
N LYS A 207 18.68 -21.08 -11.23
CA LYS A 207 17.49 -20.70 -10.46
C LYS A 207 16.75 -21.92 -9.96
N LEU A 208 16.21 -21.83 -8.76
CA LEU A 208 15.38 -22.89 -8.19
C LEU A 208 13.95 -22.74 -8.74
N MET A 209 13.50 -23.75 -9.48
CA MET A 209 12.17 -23.78 -10.08
C MET A 209 11.35 -24.87 -9.39
N GLY A 210 10.18 -24.52 -8.85
CA GLY A 210 9.33 -25.46 -8.13
C GLY A 210 7.87 -25.41 -8.57
N GLY A 211 7.23 -26.56 -8.70
CA GLY A 211 5.82 -26.66 -9.07
C GLY A 211 5.19 -27.99 -8.68
N ARG A 212 3.87 -27.95 -8.43
CA ARG A 212 3.07 -29.15 -8.19
C ARG A 212 2.70 -29.83 -9.50
N THR A 213 2.43 -31.12 -9.43
CA THR A 213 1.87 -31.87 -10.56
C THR A 213 0.70 -31.11 -11.22
N GLY A 214 0.78 -30.95 -12.53
CA GLY A 214 -0.24 -30.24 -13.31
C GLY A 214 -0.22 -28.71 -13.23
N LYS A 215 0.78 -28.12 -12.60
CA LYS A 215 1.01 -26.68 -12.57
C LYS A 215 2.36 -26.33 -13.18
N ALA A 216 2.44 -25.19 -13.86
CA ALA A 216 3.71 -24.66 -14.33
C ALA A 216 4.63 -24.36 -13.12
N PRO A 217 5.93 -24.67 -13.20
CA PRO A 217 6.87 -24.34 -12.16
C PRO A 217 7.07 -22.81 -12.07
N SER A 218 7.24 -22.32 -10.85
CA SER A 218 7.56 -20.93 -10.55
C SER A 218 8.99 -20.81 -10.05
N GLU A 219 9.62 -19.67 -10.26
CA GLU A 219 10.92 -19.34 -9.68
C GLU A 219 10.78 -19.13 -8.16
N TRP A 220 11.64 -19.80 -7.38
CA TRP A 220 11.74 -19.63 -5.95
C TRP A 220 12.90 -18.70 -5.61
N ASN A 221 12.60 -17.56 -5.06
CA ASN A 221 13.57 -16.55 -4.66
C ASN A 221 13.98 -16.78 -3.21
N ALA A 222 15.27 -16.74 -2.91
CA ALA A 222 15.76 -16.92 -1.55
C ALA A 222 15.55 -15.63 -0.74
N GLU A 223 14.83 -15.71 0.36
CA GLU A 223 14.78 -14.69 1.41
C GLU A 223 15.97 -14.84 2.36
N THR A 224 16.26 -16.09 2.73
CA THR A 224 17.45 -16.51 3.46
C THR A 224 18.04 -17.75 2.80
N ARG A 225 19.07 -18.35 3.42
CA ARG A 225 19.70 -19.58 2.88
C ARG A 225 18.73 -20.75 2.76
N ASP A 226 17.70 -20.81 3.59
CA ASP A 226 16.81 -21.96 3.75
C ASP A 226 15.32 -21.58 3.63
N VAL A 227 15.01 -20.31 3.40
CA VAL A 227 13.65 -19.78 3.25
C VAL A 227 13.49 -19.18 1.88
N PHE A 228 12.44 -19.60 1.19
CA PHE A 228 12.15 -19.18 -0.18
C PHE A 228 10.72 -18.67 -0.32
N PHE A 229 10.51 -17.79 -1.28
CA PHE A 229 9.21 -17.25 -1.67
C PHE A 229 9.07 -17.18 -3.19
N ILE A 230 7.85 -16.99 -3.68
CA ILE A 230 7.55 -16.71 -5.09
C ILE A 230 7.17 -15.23 -5.18
N LYS A 231 7.78 -14.49 -6.11
CA LYS A 231 7.41 -13.09 -6.34
C LYS A 231 5.94 -12.93 -6.67
N GLY A 232 5.30 -11.95 -6.04
CA GLY A 232 3.86 -11.71 -6.14
C GLY A 232 3.00 -12.62 -5.26
N ASP A 233 3.62 -13.48 -4.42
CA ASP A 233 2.94 -14.33 -3.44
C ASP A 233 3.61 -14.18 -2.05
N PRO A 234 3.57 -12.97 -1.47
CA PRO A 234 4.31 -12.65 -0.24
C PRO A 234 3.77 -13.35 1.02
N ARG A 235 2.61 -13.98 0.92
CA ARG A 235 1.97 -14.67 2.06
C ARG A 235 2.52 -16.06 2.31
N ILE A 236 3.24 -16.64 1.36
CA ILE A 236 3.70 -18.03 1.42
C ILE A 236 5.22 -18.07 1.54
N ARG A 237 5.72 -18.78 2.55
CA ARG A 237 7.13 -19.12 2.71
C ARG A 237 7.34 -20.61 2.59
N ARG A 238 8.46 -20.99 1.98
CA ARG A 238 8.92 -22.38 1.88
C ARG A 238 10.19 -22.50 2.69
N ILE A 239 10.11 -23.21 3.80
CA ILE A 239 11.16 -23.32 4.82
C ILE A 239 11.71 -24.72 4.78
N PHE A 240 12.95 -24.88 4.29
CA PHE A 240 13.55 -26.20 4.18
C PHE A 240 13.93 -26.79 5.51
N GLN A 241 13.79 -28.11 5.62
CA GLN A 241 14.03 -28.92 6.78
C GLN A 241 15.23 -29.84 6.56
N TYR A 242 15.97 -30.12 7.62
CA TYR A 242 17.20 -30.89 7.58
C TYR A 242 17.19 -32.00 8.64
N ASP A 243 17.91 -33.09 8.35
CA ASP A 243 18.25 -34.08 9.38
C ASP A 243 19.49 -33.65 10.19
N ALA A 244 19.85 -34.46 11.17
CA ALA A 244 21.02 -34.20 12.02
C ALA A 244 22.36 -34.19 11.26
N THR A 245 22.40 -34.70 10.02
CA THR A 245 23.59 -34.69 9.17
C THR A 245 23.62 -33.48 8.21
N GLY A 246 22.60 -32.61 8.23
CA GLY A 246 22.49 -31.45 7.37
C GLY A 246 21.91 -31.75 5.98
N ARG A 247 21.32 -32.92 5.75
CA ARG A 247 20.65 -33.25 4.49
C ARG A 247 19.22 -32.71 4.50
N VAL A 248 18.77 -32.18 3.36
CA VAL A 248 17.39 -31.74 3.18
C VAL A 248 16.44 -32.91 3.22
N THR A 249 15.50 -32.89 4.17
CA THR A 249 14.47 -33.93 4.37
C THR A 249 13.10 -33.51 3.85
N GLY A 250 12.89 -32.23 3.61
CA GLY A 250 11.62 -31.70 3.17
C GLY A 250 11.56 -30.19 3.22
N PHE A 251 10.38 -29.64 3.06
CA PHE A 251 10.10 -28.24 3.35
C PHE A 251 8.70 -28.06 3.93
N ILE A 252 8.56 -27.01 4.71
CA ILE A 252 7.28 -26.50 5.17
C ILE A 252 6.83 -25.40 4.22
N GLU A 253 5.66 -25.54 3.62
CA GLU A 253 4.96 -24.44 2.95
C GLU A 253 4.07 -23.75 3.99
N ARG A 254 4.57 -22.66 4.54
CA ARG A 254 3.84 -21.87 5.54
C ARG A 254 2.91 -20.91 4.85
N ARG A 255 1.63 -21.03 5.16
CA ARG A 255 0.56 -20.15 4.69
C ARG A 255 -0.05 -19.47 5.90
N GLU A 256 0.40 -18.26 6.18
CA GLU A 256 0.00 -17.53 7.38
C GLU A 256 0.23 -18.35 8.66
N SER A 257 -0.84 -18.85 9.27
CA SER A 257 -0.77 -19.65 10.51
C SER A 257 -0.74 -21.16 10.28
N TRP A 258 -0.76 -21.64 9.04
CA TRP A 258 -0.87 -23.07 8.73
C TRP A 258 0.34 -23.56 7.94
N ASP A 259 0.85 -24.72 8.37
CA ASP A 259 2.00 -25.39 7.78
C ASP A 259 1.57 -26.63 6.99
N ILE A 260 2.00 -26.69 5.72
CA ILE A 260 1.89 -27.89 4.89
C ILE A 260 3.28 -28.52 4.78
N VAL A 261 3.44 -29.73 5.27
CA VAL A 261 4.74 -30.42 5.33
C VAL A 261 4.93 -31.29 4.09
N TRP A 262 5.95 -30.98 3.32
CA TRP A 262 6.38 -31.72 2.13
C TRP A 262 7.64 -32.52 2.46
N ASN A 263 7.60 -33.83 2.33
CA ASN A 263 8.73 -34.71 2.60
C ASN A 263 9.49 -34.99 1.30
N LYS A 264 10.81 -34.90 1.33
CA LYS A 264 11.67 -35.22 0.20
C LYS A 264 11.65 -36.74 -0.03
N VAL A 265 11.44 -37.16 -1.29
CA VAL A 265 11.43 -38.55 -1.70
C VAL A 265 12.38 -38.71 -2.87
N GLY A 266 13.41 -39.52 -2.68
CA GLY A 266 14.43 -39.83 -3.72
C GLY A 266 15.47 -38.75 -3.84
#